data_8a0a23b8748950b36248e047de8f43cc
#
_entry.id   8a0a23b8748950b36248e047de8f43cc
#
_cell.length_a   1.000
_cell.length_b   1.000
_cell.length_c   1.000
_cell.angle_alpha   90.00
_cell.angle_beta   90.00
_cell.angle_gamma   90.00
#
_symmetry.space_group_name_H-M   'P 1'
#
loop_
_entity.id
_entity.type
_entity.pdbx_description
1 polymer ?
#
loop_
_entity_poly.entity_id
_entity_poly.type
_entity_poly.pdbx_seq_one_letter_code
_entity_poly.pdbx_strand_id
1 'polypeptide(L)'
;MKRAVLPISTFSLMFLLSAATAQNSSPTGGGAQNAINGINSYPGPEFVKYEPEREALDRRIDLFLNDWQGSMPRHEHGSLVLRDILTRGDNFAPSEKGAVLHYGNFLAYGRLSPWNSTLPSRLERQQEVFYILGGQGEITAGSDTAALRKDIAVFMPANLEFVMRSTSAEPLVMYVINEPTPADFHPKTKMAVKDESAGHQRTPAGGDPYVVPGASGHWGHIVRELFSPADGLATEQSVITVTLNPLTMGEPHPHRPGQEEIWAAIDGDSLAFLGTEIRIQRPGMAYMLPPDASTIHSNINASNRPAKFLYFAKFPDGDNWRHGAPAATR
;
A
#
# COMPACT_ATOMS: atom_id res chain seq x y z
N MET A 1 39.52 31.59 31.95
CA MET A 1 38.86 30.61 31.09
C MET A 1 38.51 31.24 29.74
N LYS A 2 39.31 30.96 28.72
CA LYS A 2 39.16 31.51 27.38
C LYS A 2 38.33 30.53 26.55
N ARG A 3 37.16 30.96 26.05
CA ARG A 3 36.37 30.20 25.10
C ARG A 3 36.98 30.32 23.72
N ALA A 4 37.34 29.19 23.10
CA ALA A 4 37.75 29.15 21.70
C ALA A 4 36.51 29.10 20.82
N VAL A 5 36.41 30.01 19.86
CA VAL A 5 35.42 30.04 18.79
C VAL A 5 36.07 29.36 17.58
N LEU A 6 35.47 28.27 17.12
CA LEU A 6 35.84 27.58 15.88
C LEU A 6 35.13 28.29 14.68
N PRO A 7 35.79 28.50 13.56
CA PRO A 7 35.17 29.09 12.39
C PRO A 7 34.39 28.03 11.60
N ILE A 8 33.19 28.44 11.17
CA ILE A 8 32.35 27.69 10.25
C ILE A 8 32.92 27.90 8.84
N SER A 9 33.42 26.82 8.24
CA SER A 9 33.83 26.82 6.84
C SER A 9 32.60 26.62 5.94
N THR A 10 32.29 27.61 5.17
CA THR A 10 31.31 27.58 4.08
C THR A 10 31.88 26.76 2.91
N PHE A 11 31.32 25.60 2.67
CA PHE A 11 31.54 24.84 1.44
C PHE A 11 30.63 25.38 0.35
N SER A 12 31.20 26.14 -0.58
CA SER A 12 30.54 26.49 -1.84
C SER A 12 30.62 25.28 -2.80
N LEU A 13 29.48 24.66 -3.07
CA LEU A 13 29.36 23.61 -4.08
C LEU A 13 29.14 24.26 -5.44
N MET A 14 30.20 24.33 -6.25
CA MET A 14 30.10 24.75 -7.65
C MET A 14 29.58 23.58 -8.48
N PHE A 15 28.36 23.70 -9.01
CA PHE A 15 27.87 22.81 -10.07
C PHE A 15 28.47 23.28 -11.40
N LEU A 16 29.33 22.43 -11.96
CA LEU A 16 29.74 22.53 -13.35
C LEU A 16 28.66 21.87 -14.24
N LEU A 17 27.87 22.69 -14.91
CA LEU A 17 27.06 22.23 -16.05
C LEU A 17 27.98 22.00 -17.25
N SER A 18 28.29 20.75 -17.57
CA SER A 18 28.82 20.41 -18.89
C SER A 18 27.65 20.22 -19.86
N ALA A 19 27.50 21.15 -20.78
CA ALA A 19 26.60 21.01 -21.91
C ALA A 19 27.19 19.92 -22.86
N ALA A 20 26.62 18.73 -22.83
CA ALA A 20 26.86 17.73 -23.86
C ALA A 20 25.96 18.03 -25.05
N THR A 21 26.55 18.51 -26.13
CA THR A 21 25.90 18.59 -27.43
C THR A 21 25.69 17.16 -27.95
N ALA A 22 24.46 16.66 -27.86
CA ALA A 22 24.09 15.39 -28.51
C ALA A 22 23.97 15.64 -30.02
N GLN A 23 24.89 15.04 -30.76
CA GLN A 23 24.73 14.90 -32.22
C GLN A 23 23.63 13.90 -32.49
N ASN A 24 22.56 14.35 -33.15
CA ASN A 24 21.51 13.51 -33.71
C ASN A 24 22.08 12.62 -34.81
N SER A 25 22.34 11.36 -34.52
CA SER A 25 22.42 10.31 -35.54
C SER A 25 21.18 9.42 -35.36
N SER A 26 20.26 9.52 -36.29
CA SER A 26 19.09 8.64 -36.39
C SER A 26 19.57 7.21 -36.72
N PRO A 27 19.28 6.22 -35.88
CA PRO A 27 19.40 4.83 -36.30
C PRO A 27 18.12 4.42 -37.03
N THR A 28 18.22 4.18 -38.31
CA THR A 28 17.27 3.36 -39.06
C THR A 28 17.41 1.91 -38.59
N GLY A 29 16.48 1.45 -37.77
CA GLY A 29 16.44 0.08 -37.29
C GLY A 29 15.11 -0.18 -36.58
N GLY A 30 14.09 -0.58 -37.33
CA GLY A 30 12.84 -1.05 -36.76
C GLY A 30 13.06 -2.34 -35.97
N GLY A 31 12.65 -2.36 -34.70
CA GLY A 31 12.63 -3.60 -33.95
C GLY A 31 12.45 -3.51 -32.44
N ALA A 32 12.63 -2.35 -31.83
CA ALA A 32 12.59 -2.24 -30.38
C ALA A 32 11.42 -1.42 -29.85
N GLN A 33 10.49 -0.98 -30.65
CA GLN A 33 9.44 -0.05 -30.27
C GLN A 33 8.17 -0.69 -29.73
N ASN A 34 8.09 -2.02 -29.71
CA ASN A 34 6.88 -2.73 -29.27
C ASN A 34 6.91 -3.25 -27.83
N ALA A 35 7.93 -2.96 -27.06
CA ALA A 35 8.06 -3.48 -25.70
C ALA A 35 7.59 -2.51 -24.60
N ILE A 36 7.21 -1.28 -24.96
CA ILE A 36 6.65 -0.31 -24.01
C ILE A 36 5.16 -0.11 -24.33
N ASN A 37 4.43 -1.21 -24.38
CA ASN A 37 2.98 -1.18 -24.50
C ASN A 37 2.34 -0.90 -23.15
N GLY A 38 2.27 0.33 -22.76
CA GLY A 38 1.60 0.80 -21.56
C GLY A 38 1.95 2.23 -21.22
N ILE A 39 3.15 2.66 -21.55
CA ILE A 39 3.47 4.08 -21.55
C ILE A 39 3.13 4.57 -22.93
N ASN A 40 1.86 4.76 -23.17
CA ASN A 40 1.42 5.41 -24.36
C ASN A 40 2.16 6.71 -24.54
N SER A 41 2.84 6.79 -25.67
CA SER A 41 2.92 8.05 -26.37
C SER A 41 2.72 9.24 -25.44
N TYR A 42 3.75 9.56 -24.67
CA TYR A 42 3.86 10.95 -24.29
C TYR A 42 3.77 11.72 -25.61
N PRO A 43 2.72 12.45 -25.86
CA PRO A 43 2.65 13.27 -27.04
C PRO A 43 3.72 14.35 -26.86
N GLY A 44 4.90 14.13 -27.28
CA GLY A 44 6.01 15.04 -27.39
C GLY A 44 6.16 16.17 -26.38
N PRO A 45 7.20 16.96 -26.50
CA PRO A 45 7.48 18.07 -25.57
C PRO A 45 6.38 19.15 -25.47
N GLU A 46 5.40 19.11 -26.33
CA GLU A 46 4.23 20.01 -26.27
C GLU A 46 3.30 19.71 -25.10
N PHE A 47 3.44 18.55 -24.46
CA PHE A 47 2.61 18.17 -23.31
C PHE A 47 3.10 18.74 -22.00
N VAL A 48 4.32 19.19 -21.92
CA VAL A 48 4.85 19.92 -20.77
C VAL A 48 4.70 21.40 -21.04
N LYS A 49 3.49 21.89 -21.24
CA LYS A 49 3.24 23.29 -20.98
C LYS A 49 3.38 23.47 -19.48
N TYR A 50 4.54 23.96 -19.06
CA TYR A 50 4.69 24.57 -17.78
C TYR A 50 3.67 25.72 -17.73
N GLU A 51 2.61 25.53 -16.97
CA GLU A 51 1.67 26.58 -16.65
C GLU A 51 2.17 27.27 -15.38
N PRO A 52 2.84 28.43 -15.51
CA PRO A 52 3.42 29.11 -14.37
C PRO A 52 2.37 29.67 -13.40
N GLU A 53 1.09 29.57 -13.74
CA GLU A 53 -0.02 30.15 -12.99
C GLU A 53 -0.74 29.14 -12.08
N ARG A 54 -0.21 27.95 -11.88
CA ARG A 54 -0.79 27.02 -10.92
C ARG A 54 -0.47 27.45 -9.48
N GLU A 55 -1.12 28.52 -9.03
CA GLU A 55 -0.91 29.08 -7.71
C GLU A 55 -1.50 28.24 -6.56
N ALA A 56 -2.39 27.32 -6.84
CA ALA A 56 -3.07 26.54 -5.82
C ALA A 56 -2.70 25.06 -5.87
N LEU A 57 -2.33 24.51 -4.71
CA LEU A 57 -2.22 23.07 -4.49
C LEU A 57 -3.57 22.40 -4.79
N ASP A 58 -3.57 21.24 -5.43
CA ASP A 58 -4.78 20.45 -5.59
C ASP A 58 -5.17 19.81 -4.24
N ARG A 59 -5.96 20.55 -3.47
CA ARG A 59 -6.40 20.11 -2.15
C ARG A 59 -7.40 18.96 -2.18
N ARG A 60 -7.98 18.65 -3.34
CA ARG A 60 -8.86 17.49 -3.48
C ARG A 60 -8.10 16.21 -3.17
N ILE A 61 -6.80 16.19 -3.47
CA ILE A 61 -5.95 15.03 -3.18
C ILE A 61 -5.86 14.72 -1.69
N ASP A 62 -6.02 15.73 -0.83
CA ASP A 62 -6.01 15.55 0.63
C ASP A 62 -7.20 14.71 1.14
N LEU A 63 -8.25 14.56 0.34
CA LEU A 63 -9.38 13.70 0.65
C LEU A 63 -9.03 12.21 0.51
N PHE A 64 -8.03 11.90 -0.31
CA PHE A 64 -7.61 10.53 -0.63
C PHE A 64 -6.49 9.99 0.27
N LEU A 65 -5.88 10.83 1.08
CA LEU A 65 -4.84 10.45 2.04
C LEU A 65 -5.31 10.76 3.46
N ASN A 66 -5.32 9.78 4.34
CA ASN A 66 -5.77 9.96 5.73
C ASN A 66 -4.88 9.22 6.73
N ASP A 67 -5.06 9.53 8.01
CA ASP A 67 -4.40 8.87 9.13
C ASP A 67 -5.42 8.52 10.24
N TRP A 68 -5.02 7.58 11.12
CA TRP A 68 -5.87 7.14 12.21
C TRP A 68 -6.03 8.17 13.33
N GLN A 69 -5.14 9.16 13.44
CA GLN A 69 -5.10 10.08 14.59
C GLN A 69 -6.28 11.05 14.57
N GLY A 70 -6.68 11.48 13.36
CA GLY A 70 -7.85 12.34 13.17
C GLY A 70 -9.19 11.63 13.28
N SER A 71 -9.20 10.29 13.34
CA SER A 71 -10.43 9.49 13.35
C SER A 71 -11.00 9.31 14.75
N MET A 72 -12.33 9.32 14.86
CA MET A 72 -13.02 8.99 16.12
C MET A 72 -12.83 7.51 16.46
N PRO A 73 -12.51 7.16 17.71
CA PRO A 73 -12.39 5.77 18.10
C PRO A 73 -13.78 5.11 18.14
N ARG A 74 -13.85 3.87 17.70
CA ARG A 74 -15.01 3.00 17.85
C ARG A 74 -14.58 1.63 18.40
N HIS A 75 -15.50 0.92 19.00
CA HIS A 75 -15.25 -0.43 19.48
C HIS A 75 -15.72 -1.45 18.45
N GLU A 76 -14.89 -2.46 18.23
CA GLU A 76 -15.21 -3.63 17.44
C GLU A 76 -14.87 -4.88 18.26
N HIS A 77 -15.53 -5.99 18.00
CA HIS A 77 -15.30 -7.25 18.73
C HIS A 77 -15.31 -7.08 20.26
N GLY A 78 -16.11 -6.14 20.74
CA GLY A 78 -16.25 -5.79 22.16
C GLY A 78 -15.19 -4.83 22.67
N SER A 79 -13.93 -5.22 22.71
CA SER A 79 -12.86 -4.43 23.34
C SER A 79 -11.75 -3.95 22.42
N LEU A 80 -11.75 -4.36 21.15
CA LEU A 80 -10.83 -3.85 20.16
C LEU A 80 -11.23 -2.41 19.80
N VAL A 81 -10.35 -1.46 20.03
CA VAL A 81 -10.56 -0.06 19.64
C VAL A 81 -10.03 0.15 18.24
N LEU A 82 -10.89 0.55 17.33
CA LEU A 82 -10.53 0.90 15.95
C LEU A 82 -10.58 2.41 15.74
N ARG A 83 -9.69 2.89 14.90
CA ARG A 83 -9.70 4.23 14.32
C ARG A 83 -9.58 4.10 12.81
N ASP A 84 -10.62 4.48 12.11
CA ASP A 84 -10.70 4.30 10.68
C ASP A 84 -9.69 5.24 9.98
N ILE A 85 -8.95 4.70 9.02
CA ILE A 85 -8.03 5.44 8.16
C ILE A 85 -8.73 5.72 6.82
N LEU A 86 -9.22 4.66 6.18
CA LEU A 86 -10.03 4.75 4.98
C LEU A 86 -11.34 4.04 5.22
N THR A 87 -12.42 4.57 4.64
CA THR A 87 -13.78 4.04 4.79
C THR A 87 -14.47 3.94 3.44
N ARG A 88 -15.55 3.17 3.41
CA ARG A 88 -16.41 3.10 2.24
C ARG A 88 -16.93 4.48 1.84
N GLY A 89 -16.84 4.78 0.54
CA GLY A 89 -17.24 6.08 0.00
C GLY A 89 -17.17 6.12 -1.51
N ASP A 90 -17.06 7.33 -2.04
CA ASP A 90 -16.91 7.56 -3.48
C ASP A 90 -15.42 7.69 -3.82
N ASN A 91 -14.92 6.75 -4.62
CA ASN A 91 -13.52 6.70 -5.02
C ASN A 91 -13.13 7.73 -6.11
N PHE A 92 -14.07 8.53 -6.60
CA PHE A 92 -13.81 9.65 -7.52
C PHE A 92 -14.02 11.01 -6.86
N ALA A 93 -15.02 11.11 -5.99
CA ALA A 93 -15.42 12.35 -5.35
C ALA A 93 -15.80 12.13 -3.87
N PRO A 94 -14.83 11.79 -3.01
CA PRO A 94 -15.11 11.50 -1.61
C PRO A 94 -15.75 12.71 -0.92
N SER A 95 -16.81 12.46 -0.17
CA SER A 95 -17.55 13.49 0.58
C SER A 95 -16.78 13.98 1.81
N GLU A 96 -15.88 13.16 2.31
CA GLU A 96 -15.02 13.45 3.46
C GLU A 96 -13.67 12.74 3.32
N LYS A 97 -12.71 13.18 4.11
CA LYS A 97 -11.34 12.66 4.08
C LYS A 97 -11.31 11.18 4.44
N GLY A 98 -10.75 10.36 3.55
CA GLY A 98 -10.64 8.92 3.72
C GLY A 98 -11.87 8.11 3.29
N ALA A 99 -13.00 8.73 2.91
CA ALA A 99 -14.18 8.02 2.42
C ALA A 99 -14.04 7.67 0.92
N VAL A 100 -13.09 6.80 0.62
CA VAL A 100 -12.60 6.54 -0.75
C VAL A 100 -12.78 5.08 -1.22
N LEU A 101 -13.10 4.14 -0.31
CA LEU A 101 -13.19 2.73 -0.68
C LEU A 101 -14.51 2.44 -1.37
N HIS A 102 -14.44 1.90 -2.59
CA HIS A 102 -15.60 1.45 -3.33
C HIS A 102 -15.94 0.00 -3.02
N TYR A 103 -14.93 -0.86 -2.92
CA TYR A 103 -15.09 -2.29 -2.70
C TYR A 103 -14.91 -2.70 -1.23
N GLY A 104 -13.89 -2.19 -0.56
CA GLY A 104 -13.66 -2.40 0.87
C GLY A 104 -14.69 -1.73 1.76
N ASN A 105 -14.83 -2.19 3.00
CA ASN A 105 -15.64 -1.50 4.01
C ASN A 105 -14.80 -0.45 4.75
N PHE A 106 -13.64 -0.86 5.24
CA PHE A 106 -12.69 0.05 5.91
C PHE A 106 -11.27 -0.55 5.98
N LEU A 107 -10.31 0.36 6.11
CA LEU A 107 -8.99 0.12 6.67
C LEU A 107 -8.90 0.91 7.97
N ALA A 108 -8.58 0.25 9.08
CA ALA A 108 -8.47 0.88 10.38
C ALA A 108 -7.17 0.52 11.10
N TYR A 109 -6.75 1.42 11.99
CA TYR A 109 -5.76 1.14 13.02
C TYR A 109 -6.46 0.57 14.24
N GLY A 110 -6.11 -0.65 14.62
CA GLY A 110 -6.69 -1.39 15.72
C GLY A 110 -5.75 -1.45 16.92
N ARG A 111 -6.32 -1.34 18.13
CA ARG A 111 -5.59 -1.45 19.40
C ARG A 111 -6.37 -2.26 20.40
N LEU A 112 -5.79 -3.38 20.84
CA LEU A 112 -6.27 -4.14 21.98
C LEU A 112 -5.38 -3.85 23.18
N SER A 113 -5.98 -3.42 24.29
CA SER A 113 -5.24 -3.05 25.51
C SER A 113 -4.43 -4.23 26.08
N PRO A 114 -3.33 -3.96 26.80
CA PRO A 114 -2.55 -5.01 27.47
C PRO A 114 -3.43 -5.96 28.28
N TRP A 115 -3.15 -7.26 28.17
CA TRP A 115 -3.82 -8.32 28.94
C TRP A 115 -5.34 -8.41 28.74
N ASN A 116 -5.88 -7.73 27.71
CA ASN A 116 -7.30 -7.75 27.38
C ASN A 116 -7.60 -8.74 26.24
N SER A 117 -8.87 -9.09 26.08
CA SER A 117 -9.34 -9.92 24.98
C SER A 117 -10.59 -9.32 24.34
N THR A 118 -10.80 -9.65 23.08
CA THR A 118 -12.09 -9.41 22.42
C THR A 118 -13.17 -10.30 23.02
N LEU A 119 -14.41 -9.98 22.76
CA LEU A 119 -15.50 -10.94 22.91
C LEU A 119 -15.46 -11.97 21.78
N PRO A 120 -16.04 -13.17 21.95
CA PRO A 120 -16.28 -14.06 20.83
C PRO A 120 -17.04 -13.32 19.73
N SER A 121 -16.46 -13.31 18.54
CA SER A 121 -16.95 -12.53 17.42
C SER A 121 -17.07 -13.39 16.17
N ARG A 122 -18.09 -13.11 15.38
CA ARG A 122 -18.35 -13.76 14.10
C ARG A 122 -18.73 -12.71 13.08
N LEU A 123 -18.04 -12.69 11.96
CA LEU A 123 -18.29 -11.76 10.87
C LEU A 123 -19.36 -12.34 9.94
N GLU A 124 -20.51 -11.71 9.88
CA GLU A 124 -21.58 -12.09 8.96
C GLU A 124 -21.45 -11.32 7.64
N ARG A 125 -21.30 -12.05 6.52
CA ARG A 125 -21.21 -11.46 5.17
C ARG A 125 -20.06 -10.44 4.99
N GLN A 126 -19.03 -10.58 5.80
CA GLN A 126 -17.79 -9.82 5.71
C GLN A 126 -16.64 -10.67 6.25
N GLN A 127 -15.42 -10.29 5.92
CA GLN A 127 -14.20 -10.94 6.40
C GLN A 127 -13.15 -9.89 6.71
N GLU A 128 -12.14 -10.28 7.50
CA GLU A 128 -11.12 -9.36 7.96
C GLU A 128 -9.71 -9.91 7.74
N VAL A 129 -8.79 -9.00 7.47
CA VAL A 129 -7.36 -9.25 7.56
C VAL A 129 -6.79 -8.39 8.68
N PHE A 130 -6.13 -9.04 9.64
CA PHE A 130 -5.37 -8.39 10.71
C PHE A 130 -3.89 -8.46 10.37
N TYR A 131 -3.24 -7.33 10.24
CA TYR A 131 -1.78 -7.25 10.09
C TYR A 131 -1.18 -6.64 11.36
N ILE A 132 -0.39 -7.43 12.09
CA ILE A 132 0.12 -7.03 13.42
C ILE A 132 1.30 -6.09 13.28
N LEU A 133 1.16 -4.89 13.83
CA LEU A 133 2.17 -3.83 13.85
C LEU A 133 3.07 -3.90 15.07
N GLY A 134 2.58 -4.45 16.19
CA GLY A 134 3.34 -4.55 17.44
C GLY A 134 2.56 -5.17 18.58
N GLY A 135 3.23 -5.39 19.70
CA GLY A 135 2.70 -6.14 20.83
C GLY A 135 2.78 -7.65 20.64
N GLN A 136 2.24 -8.39 21.60
CA GLN A 136 2.13 -9.84 21.56
C GLN A 136 0.73 -10.27 21.93
N GLY A 137 0.27 -11.36 21.34
CA GLY A 137 -1.07 -11.88 21.56
C GLY A 137 -1.26 -13.28 21.00
N GLU A 138 -2.49 -13.73 21.04
CA GLU A 138 -2.96 -14.94 20.39
C GLU A 138 -4.35 -14.71 19.78
N ILE A 139 -4.67 -15.45 18.75
CA ILE A 139 -6.00 -15.51 18.15
C ILE A 139 -6.42 -16.96 18.07
N THR A 140 -7.64 -17.25 18.54
CA THR A 140 -8.24 -18.58 18.45
C THR A 140 -9.49 -18.48 17.59
N ALA A 141 -9.61 -19.38 16.61
CA ALA A 141 -10.78 -19.48 15.74
C ALA A 141 -11.11 -20.94 15.49
N GLY A 142 -12.29 -21.37 15.92
CA GLY A 142 -12.66 -22.79 15.95
C GLY A 142 -11.70 -23.61 16.83
N SER A 143 -11.01 -24.58 16.22
CA SER A 143 -9.98 -25.40 16.89
C SER A 143 -8.57 -24.86 16.75
N ASP A 144 -8.37 -23.84 15.94
CA ASP A 144 -7.04 -23.37 15.57
C ASP A 144 -6.64 -22.16 16.45
N THR A 145 -5.40 -22.14 16.92
CA THR A 145 -4.83 -21.02 17.68
C THR A 145 -3.51 -20.62 17.06
N ALA A 146 -3.28 -19.31 16.97
CA ALA A 146 -2.04 -18.77 16.45
C ALA A 146 -1.50 -17.66 17.35
N ALA A 147 -0.17 -17.60 17.51
CA ALA A 147 0.51 -16.52 18.19
C ALA A 147 0.56 -15.28 17.30
N LEU A 148 0.33 -14.13 17.92
CA LEU A 148 0.36 -12.81 17.28
C LEU A 148 1.59 -12.05 17.74
N ARG A 149 2.34 -11.54 16.80
CA ARG A 149 3.48 -10.63 16.97
C ARG A 149 3.66 -9.77 15.73
N LYS A 150 4.50 -8.77 15.81
CA LYS A 150 4.83 -7.92 14.63
C LYS A 150 5.10 -8.79 13.40
N ASP A 151 4.57 -8.35 12.27
CA ASP A 151 4.70 -8.95 10.94
C ASP A 151 3.97 -10.31 10.75
N ILE A 152 3.08 -10.66 11.68
CA ILE A 152 2.08 -11.72 11.47
C ILE A 152 0.84 -11.10 10.84
N ALA A 153 0.32 -11.76 9.81
CA ALA A 153 -0.97 -11.47 9.20
C ALA A 153 -1.94 -12.63 9.43
N VAL A 154 -3.19 -12.31 9.75
CA VAL A 154 -4.28 -13.28 9.92
C VAL A 154 -5.43 -12.91 9.02
N PHE A 155 -5.86 -13.85 8.19
CA PHE A 155 -7.11 -13.76 7.45
C PHE A 155 -8.20 -14.50 8.21
N MET A 156 -9.27 -13.78 8.53
CA MET A 156 -10.46 -14.29 9.22
C MET A 156 -11.63 -14.37 8.24
N PRO A 157 -12.03 -15.57 7.83
CA PRO A 157 -13.14 -15.72 6.91
C PRO A 157 -14.48 -15.39 7.57
N ALA A 158 -15.47 -15.08 6.75
CA ALA A 158 -16.83 -14.89 7.21
C ALA A 158 -17.36 -16.16 7.93
N ASN A 159 -18.24 -15.96 8.89
CA ASN A 159 -18.95 -16.98 9.67
C ASN A 159 -18.07 -17.86 10.59
N LEU A 160 -16.79 -17.60 10.69
CA LEU A 160 -15.93 -18.27 11.66
C LEU A 160 -15.87 -17.45 12.97
N GLU A 161 -16.20 -18.09 14.08
CA GLU A 161 -16.09 -17.45 15.39
C GLU A 161 -14.64 -17.42 15.86
N PHE A 162 -14.22 -16.26 16.38
CA PHE A 162 -12.87 -16.05 16.90
C PHE A 162 -12.83 -15.21 18.15
N VAL A 163 -11.72 -15.33 18.89
CA VAL A 163 -11.33 -14.48 20.01
C VAL A 163 -9.87 -14.10 19.84
N MET A 164 -9.56 -12.82 20.02
CA MET A 164 -8.20 -12.30 20.04
C MET A 164 -7.83 -11.84 21.44
N ARG A 165 -6.61 -12.13 21.88
CA ARG A 165 -6.12 -11.78 23.22
C ARG A 165 -4.74 -11.15 23.15
N SER A 166 -4.54 -10.04 23.86
CA SER A 166 -3.22 -9.48 24.13
C SER A 166 -2.58 -10.20 25.30
N THR A 167 -1.32 -10.63 25.15
CA THR A 167 -0.58 -11.44 26.15
C THR A 167 0.67 -10.74 26.66
N SER A 168 0.79 -9.44 26.45
CA SER A 168 1.95 -8.65 26.91
C SER A 168 1.53 -7.37 27.62
N ALA A 169 2.50 -6.71 28.25
CA ALA A 169 2.32 -5.40 28.88
C ALA A 169 2.17 -4.27 27.84
N GLU A 170 2.59 -4.53 26.59
CA GLU A 170 2.36 -3.62 25.48
C GLU A 170 1.03 -3.93 24.80
N PRO A 171 0.30 -2.93 24.31
CA PRO A 171 -0.92 -3.16 23.57
C PRO A 171 -0.62 -3.95 22.28
N LEU A 172 -1.53 -4.83 21.91
CA LEU A 172 -1.51 -5.45 20.60
C LEU A 172 -2.07 -4.44 19.59
N VAL A 173 -1.26 -4.04 18.62
CA VAL A 173 -1.61 -3.04 17.62
C VAL A 173 -1.55 -3.63 16.21
N MET A 174 -2.49 -3.23 15.35
CA MET A 174 -2.65 -3.84 14.03
C MET A 174 -3.30 -2.90 13.01
N TYR A 175 -3.15 -3.20 11.74
CA TYR A 175 -4.11 -2.78 10.74
C TYR A 175 -5.22 -3.81 10.62
N VAL A 176 -6.43 -3.33 10.38
CA VAL A 176 -7.62 -4.14 10.12
C VAL A 176 -8.18 -3.74 8.78
N ILE A 177 -8.15 -4.66 7.83
CA ILE A 177 -8.85 -4.53 6.54
C ILE A 177 -10.16 -5.29 6.70
N ASN A 178 -11.28 -4.66 6.41
CA ASN A 178 -12.58 -5.31 6.40
C ASN A 178 -13.19 -5.21 5.00
N GLU A 179 -13.59 -6.33 4.44
CA GLU A 179 -14.22 -6.39 3.13
C GLU A 179 -15.56 -7.14 3.17
N PRO A 180 -16.53 -6.78 2.33
CA PRO A 180 -17.77 -7.51 2.22
C PRO A 180 -17.56 -8.82 1.47
N THR A 181 -18.43 -9.80 1.73
CA THR A 181 -18.53 -11.01 0.93
C THR A 181 -19.77 -10.98 0.04
N PRO A 182 -19.68 -11.35 -1.26
CA PRO A 182 -20.84 -11.51 -2.12
C PRO A 182 -21.84 -12.50 -1.54
N ALA A 183 -23.11 -12.39 -1.94
CA ALA A 183 -24.19 -13.20 -1.37
C ALA A 183 -24.04 -14.70 -1.64
N ASP A 184 -23.44 -15.05 -2.77
CA ASP A 184 -23.17 -16.42 -3.24
C ASP A 184 -21.74 -16.89 -2.91
N PHE A 185 -20.99 -16.11 -2.15
CA PHE A 185 -19.63 -16.47 -1.76
C PHE A 185 -19.63 -17.57 -0.71
N HIS A 186 -18.80 -18.58 -0.91
CA HIS A 186 -18.58 -19.67 0.02
C HIS A 186 -17.28 -19.45 0.81
N PRO A 187 -17.35 -18.94 2.05
CA PRO A 187 -16.17 -18.63 2.83
C PRO A 187 -15.38 -19.89 3.20
N LYS A 188 -14.09 -19.75 3.40
CA LYS A 188 -13.26 -20.77 4.03
C LYS A 188 -13.77 -21.03 5.45
N THR A 189 -13.51 -22.24 5.95
CA THR A 189 -13.94 -22.66 7.29
C THR A 189 -12.83 -22.57 8.34
N LYS A 190 -11.65 -22.13 7.94
CA LYS A 190 -10.47 -21.96 8.80
C LYS A 190 -9.84 -20.61 8.56
N MET A 191 -9.28 -20.01 9.60
CA MET A 191 -8.40 -18.85 9.46
C MET A 191 -7.12 -19.25 8.72
N ALA A 192 -6.51 -18.26 8.03
CA ALA A 192 -5.17 -18.42 7.50
C ALA A 192 -4.21 -17.47 8.22
N VAL A 193 -3.01 -17.95 8.54
CA VAL A 193 -1.98 -17.18 9.23
C VAL A 193 -0.72 -17.19 8.39
N LYS A 194 -0.16 -16.02 8.15
CA LYS A 194 1.09 -15.84 7.41
C LYS A 194 2.09 -15.06 8.26
N ASP A 195 3.31 -15.55 8.31
CA ASP A 195 4.45 -14.81 8.82
C ASP A 195 5.11 -14.10 7.65
N GLU A 196 5.08 -12.78 7.65
CA GLU A 196 5.63 -12.00 6.54
C GLU A 196 7.12 -12.26 6.35
N SER A 197 7.87 -12.50 7.45
CA SER A 197 9.30 -12.80 7.40
C SER A 197 9.62 -14.13 6.71
N ALA A 198 8.69 -15.08 6.76
CA ALA A 198 8.76 -16.38 6.09
C ALA A 198 8.03 -16.38 4.75
N GLY A 199 7.35 -15.29 4.42
CA GLY A 199 6.57 -15.12 3.19
C GLY A 199 7.44 -15.23 1.94
N HIS A 200 6.86 -15.82 0.89
CA HIS A 200 7.51 -15.89 -0.41
C HIS A 200 7.76 -14.47 -0.95
N GLN A 201 9.02 -14.10 -1.06
CA GLN A 201 9.38 -12.88 -1.77
C GLN A 201 9.11 -13.11 -3.25
N ARG A 202 8.21 -12.33 -3.84
CA ARG A 202 8.08 -12.30 -5.29
C ARG A 202 9.37 -11.72 -5.86
N THR A 203 10.14 -12.57 -6.51
CA THR A 203 11.11 -12.09 -7.47
C THR A 203 10.37 -12.00 -8.81
N PRO A 204 10.42 -10.88 -9.50
CA PRO A 204 10.00 -10.84 -10.88
C PRO A 204 10.75 -11.92 -11.67
N ALA A 205 10.08 -12.49 -12.66
CA ALA A 205 10.68 -13.48 -13.55
C ALA A 205 12.00 -12.93 -14.09
N GLY A 206 13.14 -13.50 -13.65
CA GLY A 206 14.46 -13.00 -14.02
C GLY A 206 15.41 -12.73 -12.84
N GLY A 207 14.95 -12.86 -11.61
CA GLY A 207 15.83 -13.03 -10.46
C GLY A 207 16.31 -11.78 -9.72
N ASP A 208 16.24 -10.59 -10.28
CA ASP A 208 16.60 -9.37 -9.55
C ASP A 208 15.34 -8.68 -9.02
N PRO A 209 15.15 -8.61 -7.69
CA PRO A 209 14.01 -7.92 -7.10
C PRO A 209 14.03 -6.41 -7.33
N TYR A 210 15.13 -5.87 -7.80
CA TYR A 210 15.34 -4.42 -7.96
C TYR A 210 15.20 -3.94 -9.40
N VAL A 211 15.34 -4.83 -10.36
CA VAL A 211 15.21 -4.53 -11.79
C VAL A 211 14.36 -5.60 -12.44
N VAL A 212 13.17 -5.23 -12.84
CA VAL A 212 12.24 -6.13 -13.51
C VAL A 212 12.22 -5.79 -14.99
N PRO A 213 12.98 -6.49 -15.85
CA PRO A 213 12.89 -6.28 -17.27
C PRO A 213 11.46 -6.55 -17.75
N GLY A 214 10.79 -5.53 -18.29
CA GLY A 214 9.45 -5.64 -18.84
C GLY A 214 8.30 -5.65 -17.83
N ALA A 215 8.55 -5.48 -16.54
CA ALA A 215 7.51 -5.15 -15.59
C ALA A 215 7.56 -3.66 -15.31
N SER A 216 6.49 -2.98 -15.62
CA SER A 216 6.31 -1.59 -15.32
C SER A 216 6.24 -1.37 -13.81
N GLY A 217 6.86 -0.32 -13.32
CA GLY A 217 6.39 0.36 -12.13
C GLY A 217 6.94 -0.09 -10.78
N HIS A 218 7.78 -1.10 -10.69
CA HIS A 218 8.09 -1.68 -9.38
C HIS A 218 9.58 -1.70 -9.06
N TRP A 219 10.29 -0.65 -9.39
CA TRP A 219 11.72 -0.53 -9.08
C TRP A 219 11.95 -0.40 -7.58
N GLY A 220 12.92 -1.14 -7.06
CA GLY A 220 13.27 -1.08 -5.65
C GLY A 220 12.18 -1.59 -4.71
N HIS A 221 11.15 -2.24 -5.24
CA HIS A 221 10.10 -2.87 -4.45
C HIS A 221 10.47 -4.31 -4.08
N ILE A 222 10.43 -4.61 -2.78
CA ILE A 222 10.46 -5.99 -2.28
C ILE A 222 9.04 -6.34 -1.87
N VAL A 223 8.43 -7.24 -2.62
CA VAL A 223 7.03 -7.65 -2.42
C VAL A 223 6.98 -8.99 -1.71
N ARG A 224 6.15 -9.10 -0.67
CA ARG A 224 5.85 -10.37 0.02
C ARG A 224 4.35 -10.61 0.00
N GLU A 225 3.95 -11.76 -0.53
CA GLU A 225 2.54 -12.16 -0.56
C GLU A 225 2.06 -12.57 0.82
N LEU A 226 0.90 -12.03 1.20
CA LEU A 226 0.19 -12.46 2.39
C LEU A 226 -1.04 -13.26 1.98
N PHE A 227 -2.05 -12.63 1.38
CA PHE A 227 -3.30 -13.30 1.04
C PHE A 227 -3.75 -13.00 -0.39
N SER A 228 -4.48 -13.96 -0.95
CA SER A 228 -5.04 -13.94 -2.28
C SER A 228 -6.42 -14.63 -2.28
N PRO A 229 -7.17 -14.65 -3.39
CA PRO A 229 -8.40 -15.42 -3.50
C PRO A 229 -8.23 -16.91 -3.21
N ALA A 230 -7.03 -17.48 -3.43
CA ALA A 230 -6.74 -18.87 -3.08
C ALA A 230 -6.77 -19.13 -1.57
N ASP A 231 -6.42 -18.10 -0.77
CA ASP A 231 -6.52 -18.14 0.69
C ASP A 231 -7.96 -17.90 1.17
N GLY A 232 -8.81 -17.27 0.35
CA GLY A 232 -10.22 -17.06 0.63
C GLY A 232 -10.70 -15.61 0.57
N LEU A 233 -9.87 -14.66 0.07
CA LEU A 233 -10.34 -13.29 -0.14
C LEU A 233 -11.53 -13.28 -1.11
N ALA A 234 -12.58 -12.57 -0.73
CA ALA A 234 -13.84 -12.53 -1.47
C ALA A 234 -13.91 -11.37 -2.46
N THR A 235 -13.41 -10.23 -2.09
CA THR A 235 -13.50 -8.98 -2.83
C THR A 235 -12.11 -8.49 -3.23
N GLU A 236 -11.22 -8.36 -2.27
CA GLU A 236 -9.82 -8.04 -2.55
C GLU A 236 -9.13 -9.23 -3.25
N GLN A 237 -8.20 -8.92 -4.11
CA GLN A 237 -7.50 -9.92 -4.92
C GLN A 237 -6.03 -10.08 -4.53
N SER A 238 -5.52 -9.16 -3.75
CA SER A 238 -4.13 -9.16 -3.29
C SER A 238 -4.00 -8.43 -1.96
N VAL A 239 -3.41 -9.08 -0.98
CA VAL A 239 -2.91 -8.44 0.24
C VAL A 239 -1.44 -8.80 0.35
N ILE A 240 -0.57 -7.81 0.33
CA ILE A 240 0.88 -7.97 0.31
C ILE A 240 1.54 -6.96 1.23
N THR A 241 2.81 -7.18 1.58
CA THR A 241 3.68 -6.10 2.01
C THR A 241 4.62 -5.69 0.89
N VAL A 242 4.91 -4.39 0.85
CA VAL A 242 5.88 -3.81 -0.07
C VAL A 242 6.91 -3.06 0.76
N THR A 243 8.19 -3.41 0.59
CA THR A 243 9.29 -2.66 1.15
C THR A 243 10.00 -1.92 0.03
N LEU A 244 10.07 -0.61 0.17
CA LEU A 244 10.76 0.27 -0.74
C LEU A 244 12.17 0.54 -0.20
N ASN A 245 13.17 0.20 -0.99
CA ASN A 245 14.56 0.39 -0.60
C ASN A 245 14.92 1.87 -0.38
N PRO A 246 15.99 2.16 0.38
CA PRO A 246 16.51 3.51 0.52
C PRO A 246 16.78 4.19 -0.83
N LEU A 247 16.42 5.47 -0.95
CA LEU A 247 16.69 6.31 -2.12
C LEU A 247 16.11 5.74 -3.43
N THR A 248 14.96 5.07 -3.35
CA THR A 248 14.24 4.54 -4.51
C THR A 248 12.81 5.08 -4.58
N MET A 249 12.19 4.90 -5.71
CA MET A 249 10.79 5.25 -5.93
C MET A 249 10.12 4.21 -6.83
N GLY A 250 8.81 4.11 -6.73
CA GLY A 250 7.99 3.41 -7.71
C GLY A 250 7.88 4.22 -9.00
N GLU A 251 7.53 3.56 -10.09
CA GLU A 251 7.15 4.26 -11.31
C GLU A 251 5.81 4.97 -11.12
N PRO A 252 5.69 6.26 -11.44
CA PRO A 252 4.41 6.95 -11.42
C PRO A 252 3.46 6.35 -12.47
N HIS A 253 2.29 5.90 -12.04
CA HIS A 253 1.27 5.33 -12.93
C HIS A 253 -0.15 5.61 -12.41
N PRO A 254 -1.17 5.67 -13.28
CA PRO A 254 -2.56 5.81 -12.89
C PRO A 254 -3.22 4.45 -12.66
N HIS A 255 -4.33 4.46 -11.93
CA HIS A 255 -5.22 3.32 -11.81
C HIS A 255 -6.30 3.32 -12.88
N ARG A 256 -6.66 2.13 -13.38
CA ARG A 256 -7.72 1.95 -14.37
C ARG A 256 -9.10 1.95 -13.69
N PRO A 257 -10.15 2.32 -14.42
CA PRO A 257 -11.51 2.18 -13.92
C PRO A 257 -11.78 0.75 -13.40
N GLY A 258 -12.40 0.65 -12.24
CA GLY A 258 -12.65 -0.63 -11.56
C GLY A 258 -11.48 -1.17 -10.73
N GLN A 259 -10.36 -0.46 -10.65
CA GLN A 259 -9.25 -0.79 -9.75
C GLN A 259 -9.41 -0.04 -8.42
N GLU A 260 -9.13 -0.73 -7.33
CA GLU A 260 -8.95 -0.14 -6.01
C GLU A 260 -7.59 -0.61 -5.49
N GLU A 261 -6.74 0.33 -5.11
CA GLU A 261 -5.37 0.04 -4.70
C GLU A 261 -5.00 0.94 -3.55
N ILE A 262 -4.69 0.33 -2.42
CA ILE A 262 -4.46 1.01 -1.16
C ILE A 262 -3.01 0.79 -0.69
N TRP A 263 -2.39 1.88 -0.23
CA TRP A 263 -1.04 1.91 0.33
C TRP A 263 -1.08 2.43 1.76
N ALA A 264 -0.92 1.55 2.74
CA ALA A 264 -0.88 1.89 4.16
C ALA A 264 0.55 1.79 4.69
N ALA A 265 1.12 2.89 5.17
CA ALA A 265 2.49 2.93 5.67
C ALA A 265 2.62 2.20 7.00
N ILE A 266 3.55 1.23 7.07
CA ILE A 266 3.85 0.43 8.26
C ILE A 266 5.06 1.00 9.00
N ASP A 267 6.15 1.27 8.28
CA ASP A 267 7.43 1.68 8.85
C ASP A 267 8.19 2.59 7.88
N GLY A 268 8.91 3.57 8.42
CA GLY A 268 9.62 4.58 7.65
C GLY A 268 8.69 5.65 7.04
N ASP A 269 9.20 6.87 6.97
CA ASP A 269 8.53 7.97 6.29
C ASP A 269 8.80 7.87 4.77
N SER A 270 7.78 8.14 3.98
CA SER A 270 7.88 8.23 2.52
C SER A 270 7.24 9.51 2.02
N LEU A 271 7.50 9.84 0.77
CA LEU A 271 6.77 10.85 0.03
C LEU A 271 5.80 10.13 -0.90
N ALA A 272 4.51 10.39 -0.73
CA ALA A 272 3.48 9.95 -1.66
C ALA A 272 3.33 11.00 -2.76
N PHE A 273 3.61 10.62 -4.00
CA PHE A 273 3.33 11.41 -5.18
C PHE A 273 1.90 11.11 -5.63
N LEU A 274 1.01 12.08 -5.55
CA LEU A 274 -0.43 11.90 -5.69
C LEU A 274 -0.98 12.93 -6.70
N GLY A 275 -1.27 12.47 -7.90
CA GLY A 275 -1.66 13.37 -8.99
C GLY A 275 -0.51 14.29 -9.39
N THR A 276 -0.61 15.56 -9.03
CA THR A 276 0.44 16.56 -9.27
C THR A 276 1.05 17.08 -7.96
N GLU A 277 0.74 16.43 -6.85
CA GLU A 277 1.11 16.87 -5.51
C GLU A 277 2.01 15.84 -4.83
N ILE A 278 2.78 16.32 -3.86
CA ILE A 278 3.58 15.46 -2.98
C ILE A 278 3.07 15.65 -1.56
N ARG A 279 2.87 14.53 -0.86
CA ARG A 279 2.51 14.51 0.56
C ARG A 279 3.48 13.61 1.32
N ILE A 280 3.75 13.96 2.57
CA ILE A 280 4.47 13.05 3.48
C ILE A 280 3.49 11.96 3.91
N GLN A 281 3.88 10.71 3.74
CA GLN A 281 3.17 9.56 4.25
C GLN A 281 3.99 8.92 5.38
N ARG A 282 3.43 8.89 6.58
CA ARG A 282 4.03 8.33 7.79
C ARG A 282 3.34 7.04 8.19
N PRO A 283 3.98 6.19 9.02
CA PRO A 283 3.31 5.05 9.63
C PRO A 283 1.96 5.44 10.26
N GLY A 284 0.93 4.67 9.93
CA GLY A 284 -0.45 4.98 10.33
C GLY A 284 -1.26 5.77 9.32
N MET A 285 -0.65 6.23 8.23
CA MET A 285 -1.33 6.88 7.11
C MET A 285 -1.57 5.89 5.98
N ALA A 286 -2.67 6.09 5.25
CA ALA A 286 -2.95 5.36 4.02
C ALA A 286 -3.59 6.26 2.99
N TYR A 287 -3.39 5.91 1.73
CA TYR A 287 -4.06 6.56 0.61
C TYR A 287 -4.61 5.55 -0.39
N MET A 288 -5.56 6.03 -1.17
CA MET A 288 -6.13 5.42 -2.36
C MET A 288 -6.42 6.54 -3.34
N LEU A 289 -6.10 6.39 -4.60
CA LEU A 289 -6.37 7.42 -5.62
C LEU A 289 -7.51 7.04 -6.54
N PRO A 290 -8.18 8.03 -7.17
CA PRO A 290 -9.27 7.76 -8.09
C PRO A 290 -8.80 6.90 -9.27
N PRO A 291 -9.53 5.83 -9.61
CA PRO A 291 -9.20 4.97 -10.74
C PRO A 291 -9.73 5.57 -12.06
N ASP A 292 -9.26 6.76 -12.39
CA ASP A 292 -9.69 7.57 -13.53
C ASP A 292 -8.77 7.46 -14.76
N ALA A 293 -7.77 6.58 -14.69
CA ALA A 293 -6.74 6.37 -15.71
C ALA A 293 -5.87 7.61 -16.01
N SER A 294 -5.95 8.64 -15.18
CA SER A 294 -5.21 9.91 -15.37
C SER A 294 -4.49 10.38 -14.11
N THR A 295 -5.06 10.16 -12.93
CA THR A 295 -4.46 10.53 -11.65
C THR A 295 -3.35 9.55 -11.30
N ILE A 296 -2.12 9.98 -11.45
CA ILE A 296 -0.94 9.14 -11.19
C ILE A 296 -0.57 9.11 -9.71
N HIS A 297 0.07 8.03 -9.30
CA HIS A 297 0.69 7.94 -7.97
C HIS A 297 2.06 7.27 -8.02
N SER A 298 2.82 7.47 -6.97
CA SER A 298 4.04 6.73 -6.66
C SER A 298 4.41 6.90 -5.20
N ASN A 299 5.17 5.96 -4.66
CA ASN A 299 5.84 6.11 -3.36
C ASN A 299 7.32 6.39 -3.58
N ILE A 300 7.85 7.38 -2.88
CA ILE A 300 9.25 7.79 -2.95
C ILE A 300 9.85 7.62 -1.56
N ASN A 301 10.87 6.78 -1.45
CA ASN A 301 11.68 6.68 -0.25
C ASN A 301 12.93 7.55 -0.40
N ALA A 302 12.84 8.79 0.06
CA ALA A 302 13.95 9.74 0.05
C ALA A 302 14.89 9.59 1.27
N SER A 303 14.68 8.59 2.11
CA SER A 303 15.46 8.33 3.32
C SER A 303 16.59 7.31 3.07
N ASN A 304 17.46 7.14 4.06
CA ASN A 304 18.52 6.14 4.07
C ASN A 304 18.11 4.82 4.75
N ARG A 305 16.83 4.63 5.03
CA ARG A 305 16.23 3.42 5.61
C ARG A 305 15.09 2.91 4.74
N PRO A 306 14.79 1.61 4.77
CA PRO A 306 13.63 1.09 4.05
C PRO A 306 12.33 1.74 4.53
N ALA A 307 11.38 1.90 3.63
CA ALA A 307 9.99 2.24 3.94
C ALA A 307 9.11 1.03 3.62
N LYS A 308 8.21 0.67 4.53
CA LYS A 308 7.39 -0.53 4.42
C LYS A 308 5.91 -0.17 4.42
N PHE A 309 5.16 -0.86 3.57
CA PHE A 309 3.72 -0.65 3.39
C PHE A 309 2.97 -1.98 3.47
N LEU A 310 1.75 -1.93 3.98
CA LEU A 310 0.71 -2.89 3.68
C LEU A 310 -0.02 -2.39 2.44
N TYR A 311 -0.14 -3.27 1.47
CA TYR A 311 -0.82 -3.01 0.21
C TYR A 311 -1.96 -4.01 0.06
N PHE A 312 -3.11 -3.56 -0.41
CA PHE A 312 -4.17 -4.44 -0.85
C PHE A 312 -4.92 -3.83 -2.03
N ALA A 313 -5.49 -4.69 -2.86
CA ALA A 313 -6.07 -4.25 -4.11
C ALA A 313 -7.19 -5.16 -4.62
N LYS A 314 -8.17 -4.51 -5.26
CA LYS A 314 -9.14 -5.10 -6.17
C LYS A 314 -8.79 -4.65 -7.59
N PHE A 315 -8.64 -5.60 -8.50
CA PHE A 315 -8.40 -5.31 -9.92
C PHE A 315 -9.71 -5.35 -10.72
N PRO A 316 -9.76 -4.68 -11.89
CA PRO A 316 -10.93 -4.73 -12.76
C PRO A 316 -11.31 -6.17 -13.11
N ASP A 317 -12.60 -6.44 -13.25
CA ASP A 317 -13.10 -7.74 -13.62
C ASP A 317 -12.55 -8.17 -14.99
N GLY A 318 -12.13 -9.44 -15.09
CA GLY A 318 -11.49 -9.99 -16.29
C GLY A 318 -10.01 -9.60 -16.44
N ASP A 319 -9.47 -8.82 -15.53
CA ASP A 319 -8.04 -8.54 -15.49
C ASP A 319 -7.29 -9.74 -14.89
N ASN A 320 -6.58 -10.46 -15.74
CA ASN A 320 -5.69 -11.55 -15.33
C ASN A 320 -4.33 -11.04 -14.85
N TRP A 321 -4.26 -9.78 -14.45
CA TRP A 321 -3.03 -9.19 -13.95
C TRP A 321 -2.66 -9.82 -12.60
N ARG A 322 -2.15 -11.03 -12.68
CA ARG A 322 -1.45 -11.67 -11.59
C ARG A 322 -0.03 -11.13 -11.65
N HIS A 323 0.37 -10.42 -10.63
CA HIS A 323 1.76 -10.12 -10.43
C HIS A 323 2.56 -11.43 -10.56
N GLY A 324 3.31 -11.60 -11.64
CA GLY A 324 4.18 -12.73 -11.86
C GLY A 324 3.58 -14.03 -12.44
N ALA A 325 2.34 -14.06 -12.89
CA ALA A 325 1.89 -15.18 -13.72
C ALA A 325 2.49 -15.03 -15.13
N PRO A 326 3.10 -16.08 -15.71
CA PRO A 326 3.51 -16.04 -17.11
C PRO A 326 2.28 -15.71 -17.97
N ALA A 327 2.45 -14.80 -18.92
CA ALA A 327 1.43 -14.52 -19.91
C ALA A 327 0.97 -15.85 -20.50
N ALA A 328 -0.34 -16.11 -20.41
CA ALA A 328 -0.90 -17.26 -21.08
C ALA A 328 -0.51 -17.16 -22.56
N THR A 329 0.29 -18.09 -23.02
CA THR A 329 0.60 -18.23 -24.44
C THR A 329 -0.72 -18.41 -25.19
N ARG A 330 -1.07 -17.44 -26.02
CA ARG A 330 -2.17 -17.55 -26.98
C ARG A 330 -1.76 -18.48 -28.09
#